data_6ea212ed295f8831e3faa0c0e4105eaa
#
_entry.id   6ea212ed295f8831e3faa0c0e4105eaa
#
_cell.length_a   1.000
_cell.length_b   1.000
_cell.length_c   1.000
_cell.angle_alpha   90.00
_cell.angle_beta   90.00
_cell.angle_gamma   90.00
#
_symmetry.space_group_name_H-M   'P 1'
#
loop_
_entity.id
_entity.type
_entity.pdbx_description
1 polymer ?
#
loop_
_entity_poly.entity_id
_entity_poly.type
_entity_poly.pdbx_seq_one_letter_code
_entity_poly.pdbx_strand_id
1 'polypeptide(L)'
;GSTLFRSVKKVEEAYMFVRNVVMDGGTILFVGTKKQAQEAVREEAEKAEMFYVNVRWLGGMLTNFKTIKKSIQKLNNLEKMAEDGTFDLLPKKEVAALQKEMNDLEKNLGGIKNMKSLPSCMFVVDPKKEKNAVDEARKLGIPVVAIVDTNCDPDEIDYVIPGNDDAIRAIKLLSSVMAEAVIEGKQGEQITDSSENKDAVDAAEAEKVNED
;
A
#
# COMPACT_ATOMS: atom_id res chain seq x y z
N GLY A 1 10.28 -7.37 30.73
CA GLY A 1 11.18 -8.31 30.44
C GLY A 1 11.12 -9.01 29.10
N SER A 2 10.97 -10.31 29.11
CA SER A 2 11.03 -11.15 27.91
C SER A 2 9.91 -10.87 26.89
N THR A 3 8.71 -10.47 27.34
CA THR A 3 7.58 -10.15 26.46
C THR A 3 7.82 -8.86 25.67
N LEU A 4 8.34 -7.83 26.31
CA LEU A 4 8.69 -6.56 25.64
C LEU A 4 9.80 -6.77 24.59
N PHE A 5 10.82 -7.55 24.95
CA PHE A 5 11.92 -7.89 24.04
C PHE A 5 11.41 -8.63 22.79
N ARG A 6 10.51 -9.61 22.97
CA ARG A 6 9.90 -10.35 21.86
C ARG A 6 9.07 -9.46 20.96
N SER A 7 8.32 -8.50 21.54
CA SER A 7 7.51 -7.55 20.79
C SER A 7 8.37 -6.60 19.93
N VAL A 8 9.45 -6.08 20.51
CA VAL A 8 10.41 -5.24 19.78
C VAL A 8 11.06 -6.01 18.63
N LYS A 9 11.46 -7.27 18.89
CA LYS A 9 12.05 -8.12 17.86
C LYS A 9 11.10 -8.36 16.69
N LYS A 10 9.82 -8.61 16.96
CA LYS A 10 8.81 -8.82 15.91
C LYS A 10 8.57 -7.56 15.08
N VAL A 11 8.55 -6.39 15.70
CA VAL A 11 8.46 -5.10 14.99
C VAL A 11 9.69 -4.91 14.08
N GLU A 12 10.88 -5.20 14.59
CA GLU A 12 12.12 -5.12 13.80
C GLU A 12 12.10 -6.07 12.60
N GLU A 13 11.65 -7.30 12.79
CA GLU A 13 11.53 -8.28 11.71
C GLU A 13 10.56 -7.81 10.62
N ALA A 14 9.42 -7.26 11.00
CA ALA A 14 8.46 -6.68 10.07
C ALA A 14 9.04 -5.46 9.33
N TYR A 15 9.73 -4.58 10.05
CA TYR A 15 10.42 -3.42 9.48
C TYR A 15 11.43 -3.83 8.41
N MET A 16 12.30 -4.77 8.75
CA MET A 16 13.35 -5.26 7.85
C MET A 16 12.74 -5.91 6.60
N PHE A 17 11.68 -6.68 6.78
CA PHE A 17 10.99 -7.33 5.67
C PHE A 17 10.39 -6.30 4.71
N VAL A 18 9.64 -5.33 5.20
CA VAL A 18 9.03 -4.27 4.39
C VAL A 18 10.11 -3.45 3.67
N ARG A 19 11.15 -3.05 4.39
CA ARG A 19 12.29 -2.34 3.80
C ARG A 19 12.89 -3.12 2.62
N ASN A 20 13.16 -4.41 2.81
CA ASN A 20 13.78 -5.25 1.79
C ASN A 20 12.86 -5.43 0.56
N VAL A 21 11.54 -5.58 0.76
CA VAL A 21 10.57 -5.65 -0.34
C VAL A 21 10.66 -4.39 -1.20
N VAL A 22 10.72 -3.22 -0.58
CA VAL A 22 10.79 -1.94 -1.30
C VAL A 22 12.16 -1.73 -1.93
N MET A 23 13.25 -2.16 -1.29
CA MET A 23 14.59 -2.13 -1.88
C MET A 23 14.66 -2.94 -3.18
N ASP A 24 13.90 -4.01 -3.28
CA ASP A 24 13.80 -4.85 -4.48
C ASP A 24 12.81 -4.29 -5.52
N GLY A 25 12.31 -3.07 -5.33
CA GLY A 25 11.38 -2.42 -6.23
C GLY A 25 9.91 -2.74 -5.99
N GLY A 26 9.58 -3.44 -4.90
CA GLY A 26 8.22 -3.81 -4.56
C GLY A 26 7.39 -2.67 -3.97
N THR A 27 6.07 -2.85 -3.98
CA THR A 27 5.13 -1.89 -3.42
C THR A 27 4.34 -2.48 -2.27
N ILE A 28 3.83 -1.61 -1.41
CA ILE A 28 3.08 -1.98 -0.21
C ILE A 28 1.68 -1.42 -0.28
N LEU A 29 0.68 -2.25 0.05
CA LEU A 29 -0.70 -1.83 0.22
C LEU A 29 -1.04 -1.78 1.71
N PHE A 30 -1.42 -0.61 2.20
CA PHE A 30 -1.87 -0.39 3.58
C PHE A 30 -3.38 -0.59 3.65
N VAL A 31 -3.85 -1.44 4.56
CA VAL A 31 -5.28 -1.77 4.72
C VAL A 31 -5.72 -1.57 6.16
N GLY A 32 -6.74 -0.77 6.36
CA GLY A 32 -7.34 -0.58 7.67
C GLY A 32 -8.63 0.22 7.55
N THR A 33 -9.76 -0.45 7.70
CA THR A 33 -11.09 0.13 7.48
C THR A 33 -11.82 0.49 8.77
N LYS A 34 -11.34 0.00 9.92
CA LYS A 34 -11.92 0.39 11.20
C LYS A 34 -11.69 1.88 11.47
N LYS A 35 -12.63 2.51 12.14
CA LYS A 35 -12.61 3.96 12.39
C LYS A 35 -11.28 4.45 12.98
N GLN A 36 -10.71 3.70 13.91
CA GLN A 36 -9.45 4.03 14.57
C GLN A 36 -8.22 3.99 13.65
N ALA A 37 -8.32 3.29 12.50
CA ALA A 37 -7.20 3.08 11.58
C ALA A 37 -7.28 3.93 10.32
N GLN A 38 -8.46 4.42 9.95
CA GLN A 38 -8.71 5.04 8.64
C GLN A 38 -7.76 6.19 8.33
N GLU A 39 -7.57 7.09 9.26
CA GLU A 39 -6.71 8.26 9.07
C GLU A 39 -5.23 7.90 9.04
N ALA A 40 -4.78 7.08 10.01
CA ALA A 40 -3.39 6.65 10.10
C ALA A 40 -2.95 5.90 8.85
N VAL A 41 -3.78 4.97 8.36
CA VAL A 41 -3.50 4.19 7.14
C VAL A 41 -3.34 5.11 5.94
N ARG A 42 -4.24 6.07 5.74
CA ARG A 42 -4.15 7.03 4.64
C ARG A 42 -2.91 7.91 4.74
N GLU A 43 -2.71 8.54 5.89
CA GLU A 43 -1.58 9.47 6.08
C GLU A 43 -0.23 8.80 5.90
N GLU A 44 -0.07 7.63 6.46
CA GLU A 44 1.22 6.93 6.40
C GLU A 44 1.49 6.33 5.01
N ALA A 45 0.46 5.83 4.33
CA ALA A 45 0.60 5.38 2.95
C ALA A 45 0.95 6.54 2.01
N GLU A 46 0.28 7.68 2.14
CA GLU A 46 0.57 8.89 1.34
C GLU A 46 1.98 9.41 1.60
N LYS A 47 2.39 9.47 2.86
CA LYS A 47 3.74 9.88 3.27
C LYS A 47 4.81 8.99 2.64
N ALA A 48 4.57 7.70 2.56
CA ALA A 48 5.48 6.72 1.96
C ALA A 48 5.31 6.61 0.43
N GLU A 49 4.38 7.35 -0.17
CA GLU A 49 4.02 7.26 -1.59
C GLU A 49 3.61 5.85 -2.01
N MET A 50 2.84 5.20 -1.15
CA MET A 50 2.29 3.87 -1.35
C MET A 50 0.76 3.92 -1.41
N PHE A 51 0.12 2.77 -1.46
CA PHE A 51 -1.31 2.62 -1.70
C PHE A 51 -2.04 2.24 -0.43
N TYR A 52 -3.33 2.57 -0.37
CA TYR A 52 -4.14 2.24 0.80
C TYR A 52 -5.59 1.95 0.46
N VAL A 53 -6.21 1.17 1.33
CA VAL A 53 -7.67 0.93 1.40
C VAL A 53 -8.09 1.18 2.84
N ASN A 54 -8.86 2.23 3.10
CA ASN A 54 -9.21 2.66 4.44
C ASN A 54 -10.69 2.88 4.69
N VAL A 55 -11.56 2.60 3.72
CA VAL A 55 -13.01 2.76 3.88
C VAL A 55 -13.70 1.42 3.78
N ARG A 56 -13.54 0.71 2.69
CA ARG A 56 -14.15 -0.60 2.46
C ARG A 56 -13.27 -1.44 1.54
N TRP A 57 -13.05 -2.69 1.93
CA TRP A 57 -12.46 -3.67 1.04
C TRP A 57 -13.54 -4.22 0.12
N LEU A 58 -13.43 -3.96 -1.17
CA LEU A 58 -14.32 -4.54 -2.17
C LEU A 58 -13.85 -5.94 -2.52
N GLY A 59 -14.77 -6.91 -2.53
CA GLY A 59 -14.43 -8.27 -2.92
C GLY A 59 -13.76 -8.32 -4.28
N GLY A 60 -12.61 -8.98 -4.35
CA GLY A 60 -11.83 -9.10 -5.58
C GLY A 60 -10.84 -7.97 -5.86
N MET A 61 -10.59 -7.06 -4.89
CA MET A 61 -9.62 -5.98 -5.08
C MET A 61 -8.25 -6.46 -5.53
N LEU A 62 -7.82 -7.63 -5.08
CA LEU A 62 -6.58 -8.28 -5.54
C LEU A 62 -6.86 -9.42 -6.52
N THR A 63 -7.74 -10.32 -6.16
CA THR A 63 -8.04 -11.51 -6.98
C THR A 63 -8.77 -11.20 -8.27
N ASN A 64 -9.44 -10.07 -8.36
CA ASN A 64 -10.09 -9.56 -9.56
C ASN A 64 -9.63 -8.15 -9.92
N PHE A 65 -8.35 -7.93 -9.82
CA PHE A 65 -7.70 -6.62 -10.04
C PHE A 65 -7.97 -6.06 -11.45
N LYS A 66 -8.12 -6.90 -12.43
CA LYS A 66 -8.47 -6.49 -13.80
C LYS A 66 -9.79 -5.70 -13.84
N THR A 67 -10.81 -6.15 -13.11
CA THR A 67 -12.09 -5.45 -12.99
C THR A 67 -11.94 -4.17 -12.17
N ILE A 68 -11.16 -4.19 -11.10
CA ILE A 68 -10.88 -3.00 -10.29
C ILE A 68 -10.18 -1.92 -11.12
N LYS A 69 -9.25 -2.28 -12.00
CA LYS A 69 -8.60 -1.33 -12.92
C LYS A 69 -9.61 -0.62 -13.83
N LYS A 70 -10.65 -1.32 -14.28
CA LYS A 70 -11.73 -0.71 -15.08
C LYS A 70 -12.50 0.33 -14.28
N SER A 71 -12.77 0.06 -13.01
CA SER A 71 -13.42 1.02 -12.12
C SER A 71 -12.54 2.22 -11.83
N ILE A 72 -11.23 2.03 -11.66
CA ILE A 72 -10.25 3.11 -11.53
C ILE A 72 -10.22 3.97 -12.80
N GLN A 73 -10.25 3.37 -13.98
CA GLN A 73 -10.31 4.10 -15.23
C GLN A 73 -11.59 4.94 -15.34
N LYS A 74 -12.72 4.39 -14.90
CA LYS A 74 -13.98 5.14 -14.82
C LYS A 74 -13.87 6.35 -13.91
N LEU A 75 -13.24 6.19 -12.74
CA LEU A 75 -12.97 7.30 -11.83
C LEU A 75 -12.12 8.39 -12.51
N ASN A 76 -11.04 8.01 -13.17
CA ASN A 76 -10.17 8.94 -13.87
C ASN A 76 -10.91 9.68 -14.98
N ASN A 77 -11.79 9.00 -15.73
CA ASN A 77 -12.61 9.62 -16.77
C ASN A 77 -13.61 10.64 -16.19
N LEU A 78 -14.26 10.30 -15.07
CA LEU A 78 -15.18 11.21 -14.38
C LEU A 78 -14.48 12.45 -13.84
N GLU A 79 -13.29 12.30 -13.28
CA GLU A 79 -12.47 13.43 -12.83
C GLU A 79 -12.08 14.34 -13.99
N LYS A 80 -11.72 13.76 -15.13
CA LYS A 80 -11.40 14.51 -16.34
C LYS A 80 -12.61 15.30 -16.85
N MET A 81 -13.80 14.70 -16.84
CA MET A 81 -15.05 15.37 -17.22
C MET A 81 -15.36 16.56 -16.29
N ALA A 82 -15.06 16.42 -14.99
CA ALA A 82 -15.23 17.51 -14.02
C ALA A 82 -14.27 18.67 -14.28
N GLU A 83 -13.04 18.38 -14.73
CA GLU A 83 -12.00 19.38 -14.97
C GLU A 83 -12.15 20.10 -16.32
N ASP A 84 -12.58 19.39 -17.37
CA ASP A 84 -12.62 19.93 -18.74
C ASP A 84 -13.91 20.65 -19.12
N GLY A 85 -14.83 20.84 -18.18
CA GLY A 85 -16.09 21.54 -18.39
C GLY A 85 -17.20 20.68 -18.99
N THR A 86 -17.00 19.37 -19.16
CA THR A 86 -18.03 18.47 -19.71
C THR A 86 -19.30 18.48 -18.86
N PHE A 87 -19.19 18.60 -17.54
CA PHE A 87 -20.34 18.64 -16.64
C PHE A 87 -21.22 19.89 -16.87
N ASP A 88 -20.65 20.99 -17.35
CA ASP A 88 -21.39 22.21 -17.64
C ASP A 88 -22.31 22.07 -18.87
N LEU A 89 -22.06 21.08 -19.70
CA LEU A 89 -22.81 20.75 -20.90
C LEU A 89 -23.95 19.78 -20.68
N LEU A 90 -24.05 19.20 -19.49
CA LEU A 90 -25.03 18.18 -19.16
C LEU A 90 -26.16 18.72 -18.29
N PRO A 91 -27.35 18.05 -18.29
CA PRO A 91 -28.44 18.41 -17.37
C PRO A 91 -27.99 18.24 -15.90
N LYS A 92 -28.47 19.12 -15.02
CA LYS A 92 -28.11 19.13 -13.59
C LYS A 92 -28.35 17.79 -12.89
N LYS A 93 -29.43 17.09 -13.23
CA LYS A 93 -29.76 15.78 -12.65
C LYS A 93 -28.73 14.72 -13.03
N GLU A 94 -28.28 14.74 -14.27
CA GLU A 94 -27.25 13.83 -14.76
C GLU A 94 -25.89 14.13 -14.10
N VAL A 95 -25.50 15.39 -14.01
CA VAL A 95 -24.28 15.82 -13.31
C VAL A 95 -24.28 15.38 -11.85
N ALA A 96 -25.40 15.55 -11.15
CA ALA A 96 -25.51 15.11 -9.75
C ALA A 96 -25.29 13.61 -9.60
N ALA A 97 -25.82 12.79 -10.51
CA ALA A 97 -25.64 11.33 -10.50
C ALA A 97 -24.17 10.96 -10.78
N LEU A 98 -23.52 11.62 -11.74
CA LEU A 98 -22.11 11.39 -12.07
C LEU A 98 -21.17 11.83 -10.94
N GLN A 99 -21.46 12.94 -10.28
CA GLN A 99 -20.67 13.41 -9.13
C GLN A 99 -20.78 12.44 -7.96
N LYS A 100 -21.96 11.90 -7.69
CA LYS A 100 -22.16 10.89 -6.66
C LYS A 100 -21.34 9.63 -6.95
N GLU A 101 -21.38 9.14 -8.18
CA GLU A 101 -20.61 8.00 -8.62
C GLU A 101 -19.11 8.24 -8.48
N MET A 102 -18.64 9.41 -8.91
CA MET A 102 -17.23 9.81 -8.78
C MET A 102 -16.78 9.83 -7.31
N ASN A 103 -17.60 10.41 -6.43
CA ASN A 103 -17.29 10.48 -5.00
C ASN A 103 -17.24 9.09 -4.36
N ASP A 104 -18.16 8.19 -4.71
CA ASP A 104 -18.17 6.81 -4.21
C ASP A 104 -16.95 6.02 -4.70
N LEU A 105 -16.56 6.18 -5.96
CA LEU A 105 -15.36 5.55 -6.52
C LEU A 105 -14.08 6.10 -5.86
N GLU A 106 -13.97 7.41 -5.67
CA GLU A 106 -12.83 8.03 -4.99
C GLU A 106 -12.72 7.54 -3.55
N LYS A 107 -13.82 7.45 -2.84
CA LYS A 107 -13.86 7.00 -1.45
C LYS A 107 -13.32 5.57 -1.30
N ASN A 108 -13.71 4.66 -2.17
CA ASN A 108 -13.34 3.25 -2.09
C ASN A 108 -12.03 2.92 -2.82
N LEU A 109 -11.71 3.59 -3.91
CA LEU A 109 -10.60 3.26 -4.80
C LEU A 109 -9.53 4.34 -4.91
N GLY A 110 -9.73 5.52 -4.32
CA GLY A 110 -8.79 6.63 -4.42
C GLY A 110 -7.38 6.28 -3.95
N GLY A 111 -7.27 5.48 -2.89
CA GLY A 111 -5.99 5.06 -2.35
C GLY A 111 -5.20 4.09 -3.23
N ILE A 112 -5.84 3.42 -4.17
CA ILE A 112 -5.18 2.50 -5.12
C ILE A 112 -5.21 3.00 -6.56
N LYS A 113 -5.62 4.22 -6.77
CA LYS A 113 -5.80 4.84 -8.08
C LYS A 113 -4.55 4.77 -8.97
N ASN A 114 -3.39 4.92 -8.38
CA ASN A 114 -2.10 4.87 -9.09
C ASN A 114 -1.41 3.49 -9.01
N MET A 115 -2.07 2.49 -8.44
CA MET A 115 -1.53 1.13 -8.35
C MET A 115 -1.68 0.42 -9.69
N LYS A 116 -0.58 0.27 -10.40
CA LYS A 116 -0.53 -0.28 -11.76
C LYS A 116 -0.53 -1.80 -11.79
N SER A 117 -0.01 -2.43 -10.75
CA SER A 117 0.13 -3.87 -10.60
C SER A 117 -0.18 -4.28 -9.16
N LEU A 118 -0.30 -5.58 -8.91
CA LEU A 118 -0.52 -6.10 -7.57
C LEU A 118 0.62 -5.68 -6.62
N PRO A 119 0.29 -5.38 -5.35
CA PRO A 119 1.33 -5.06 -4.38
C PRO A 119 2.20 -6.27 -4.06
N SER A 120 3.42 -6.02 -3.63
CA SER A 120 4.38 -7.06 -3.24
C SER A 120 4.20 -7.51 -1.79
N CYS A 121 3.57 -6.67 -0.97
CA CYS A 121 3.30 -6.92 0.44
C CYS A 121 2.07 -6.12 0.86
N MET A 122 1.34 -6.62 1.85
CA MET A 122 0.19 -5.94 2.41
C MET A 122 0.39 -5.73 3.91
N PHE A 123 0.18 -4.50 4.37
CA PHE A 123 0.17 -4.15 5.79
C PHE A 123 -1.28 -3.96 6.24
N VAL A 124 -1.69 -4.70 7.27
CA VAL A 124 -3.10 -4.76 7.72
C VAL A 124 -3.22 -4.38 9.18
N VAL A 125 -4.19 -3.52 9.47
CA VAL A 125 -4.63 -3.22 10.83
C VAL A 125 -5.89 -4.04 11.10
N ASP A 126 -5.84 -4.91 12.11
CA ASP A 126 -6.92 -5.82 12.48
C ASP A 126 -7.26 -6.84 11.37
N PRO A 127 -6.44 -7.89 11.22
CA PRO A 127 -6.63 -8.88 10.15
C PRO A 127 -7.91 -9.69 10.31
N LYS A 128 -8.49 -9.77 11.51
CA LYS A 128 -9.78 -10.43 11.74
C LYS A 128 -10.91 -9.66 11.05
N LYS A 129 -10.93 -8.34 11.16
CA LYS A 129 -11.86 -7.48 10.45
C LYS A 129 -11.60 -7.50 8.94
N GLU A 130 -10.34 -7.49 8.54
CA GLU A 130 -9.90 -7.46 7.14
C GLU A 130 -9.68 -8.87 6.56
N LYS A 131 -10.48 -9.84 7.01
CA LYS A 131 -10.35 -11.25 6.60
C LYS A 131 -10.37 -11.43 5.08
N ASN A 132 -11.26 -10.73 4.38
CA ASN A 132 -11.36 -10.84 2.92
C ASN A 132 -10.07 -10.38 2.24
N ALA A 133 -9.49 -9.29 2.69
CA ALA A 133 -8.20 -8.79 2.17
C ALA A 133 -7.08 -9.79 2.40
N VAL A 134 -6.98 -10.32 3.61
CA VAL A 134 -5.97 -11.33 3.99
C VAL A 134 -6.13 -12.60 3.15
N ASP A 135 -7.34 -13.10 3.00
CA ASP A 135 -7.62 -14.30 2.21
C ASP A 135 -7.23 -14.11 0.73
N GLU A 136 -7.52 -12.95 0.15
CA GLU A 136 -7.13 -12.64 -1.23
C GLU A 136 -5.61 -12.53 -1.39
N ALA A 137 -4.92 -11.88 -0.46
CA ALA A 137 -3.46 -11.79 -0.47
C ALA A 137 -2.83 -13.18 -0.40
N ARG A 138 -3.33 -14.06 0.46
CA ARG A 138 -2.82 -15.42 0.61
C ARG A 138 -3.02 -16.26 -0.65
N LYS A 139 -4.18 -16.14 -1.31
CA LYS A 139 -4.42 -16.82 -2.59
C LYS A 139 -3.41 -16.44 -3.67
N LEU A 140 -2.94 -15.22 -3.64
CA LEU A 140 -2.00 -14.68 -4.63
C LEU A 140 -0.53 -14.80 -4.19
N GLY A 141 -0.27 -15.35 -3.01
CA GLY A 141 1.08 -15.46 -2.48
C GLY A 141 1.69 -14.12 -2.06
N ILE A 142 0.84 -13.12 -1.76
CA ILE A 142 1.29 -11.81 -1.28
C ILE A 142 1.49 -11.88 0.23
N PRO A 143 2.71 -11.62 0.74
CA PRO A 143 2.97 -11.63 2.19
C PRO A 143 2.14 -10.59 2.93
N VAL A 144 1.70 -10.94 4.13
CA VAL A 144 0.89 -10.09 5.00
C VAL A 144 1.65 -9.77 6.27
N VAL A 145 1.82 -8.48 6.53
CA VAL A 145 2.30 -7.92 7.79
C VAL A 145 1.10 -7.30 8.49
N ALA A 146 0.85 -7.64 9.74
CA ALA A 146 -0.34 -7.14 10.42
C ALA A 146 -0.11 -6.78 11.88
N ILE A 147 -0.80 -5.74 12.34
CA ILE A 147 -0.96 -5.44 13.75
C ILE A 147 -2.00 -6.40 14.30
N VAL A 148 -1.61 -7.22 15.25
CA VAL A 148 -2.42 -8.29 15.81
C VAL A 148 -2.54 -8.12 17.32
N ASP A 149 -3.77 -8.06 17.81
CA ASP A 149 -4.05 -8.19 19.23
C ASP A 149 -4.01 -9.68 19.64
N THR A 150 -4.00 -9.96 20.94
CA THR A 150 -3.73 -11.28 21.52
C THR A 150 -4.69 -12.40 21.11
N ASN A 151 -5.80 -12.09 20.48
CA ASN A 151 -6.89 -13.03 20.17
C ASN A 151 -6.96 -13.48 18.70
N CYS A 152 -5.96 -13.22 17.88
CA CYS A 152 -5.96 -13.56 16.46
C CYS A 152 -5.13 -14.82 16.19
N ASP A 153 -5.57 -15.62 15.18
CA ASP A 153 -4.82 -16.75 14.69
C ASP A 153 -3.58 -16.27 13.91
N PRO A 154 -2.35 -16.50 14.41
CA PRO A 154 -1.13 -16.02 13.77
C PRO A 154 -0.76 -16.78 12.49
N ASP A 155 -1.41 -17.91 12.20
CA ASP A 155 -1.04 -18.78 11.08
C ASP A 155 -1.32 -18.14 9.71
N GLU A 156 -2.22 -17.15 9.66
CA GLU A 156 -2.59 -16.44 8.42
C GLU A 156 -1.69 -15.23 8.12
N ILE A 157 -0.82 -14.86 9.06
CA ILE A 157 -0.01 -13.65 9.00
C ILE A 157 1.46 -14.02 8.92
N ASP A 158 2.17 -13.51 7.93
CA ASP A 158 3.59 -13.78 7.72
C ASP A 158 4.47 -13.07 8.75
N TYR A 159 4.14 -11.82 9.06
CA TYR A 159 4.84 -11.00 10.05
C TYR A 159 3.84 -10.35 11.00
N VAL A 160 3.85 -10.80 12.24
CA VAL A 160 2.95 -10.30 13.28
C VAL A 160 3.62 -9.14 14.02
N ILE A 161 2.93 -8.01 14.08
CA ILE A 161 3.29 -6.88 14.92
C ILE A 161 2.35 -6.89 16.11
N PRO A 162 2.83 -7.24 17.32
CA PRO A 162 1.98 -7.22 18.51
C PRO A 162 1.58 -5.81 18.86
N GLY A 163 0.29 -5.56 19.01
CA GLY A 163 -0.20 -4.25 19.37
C GLY A 163 -1.70 -4.20 19.55
N ASN A 164 -2.17 -3.18 20.24
CA ASN A 164 -3.59 -2.94 20.41
C ASN A 164 -4.17 -2.33 19.13
N ASP A 165 -4.91 -3.12 18.37
CA ASP A 165 -5.51 -2.71 17.11
C ASP A 165 -6.78 -1.84 17.25
N ASP A 166 -7.18 -1.49 18.48
CA ASP A 166 -8.26 -0.55 18.79
C ASP A 166 -7.75 0.80 19.31
N ALA A 167 -6.48 0.92 19.64
CA ALA A 167 -5.88 2.14 20.17
C ALA A 167 -5.32 3.01 19.03
N ILE A 168 -5.92 4.17 18.83
CA ILE A 168 -5.53 5.11 17.76
C ILE A 168 -4.03 5.43 17.79
N ARG A 169 -3.47 5.68 18.97
CA ARG A 169 -2.03 6.00 19.12
C ARG A 169 -1.12 4.85 18.74
N ALA A 170 -1.48 3.63 19.13
CA ALA A 170 -0.70 2.44 18.79
C ALA A 170 -0.73 2.18 17.28
N ILE A 171 -1.90 2.28 16.67
CA ILE A 171 -2.08 2.12 15.22
C ILE A 171 -1.25 3.17 14.46
N LYS A 172 -1.32 4.43 14.88
CA LYS A 172 -0.57 5.52 14.26
C LYS A 172 0.94 5.31 14.36
N LEU A 173 1.42 4.96 15.54
CA LEU A 173 2.84 4.68 15.77
C LEU A 173 3.35 3.53 14.90
N LEU A 174 2.67 2.40 14.91
CA LEU A 174 3.10 1.20 14.17
C LEU A 174 2.96 1.40 12.66
N SER A 175 1.93 2.10 12.21
CA SER A 175 1.77 2.47 10.80
C SER A 175 2.90 3.41 10.34
N SER A 176 3.31 4.35 11.19
CA SER A 176 4.42 5.25 10.86
C SER A 176 5.77 4.50 10.81
N VAL A 177 5.97 3.51 11.66
CA VAL A 177 7.15 2.63 11.59
C VAL A 177 7.21 1.90 10.25
N MET A 178 6.09 1.39 9.76
CA MET A 178 6.02 0.75 8.45
C MET A 178 6.27 1.73 7.31
N ALA A 179 5.74 2.95 7.40
CA ALA A 179 6.01 4.00 6.42
C ALA A 179 7.51 4.37 6.38
N GLU A 180 8.17 4.44 7.53
CA GLU A 180 9.62 4.66 7.61
C GLU A 180 10.41 3.52 6.96
N ALA A 181 9.99 2.28 7.13
CA ALA A 181 10.60 1.13 6.47
C ALA A 181 10.51 1.25 4.94
N VAL A 182 9.37 1.69 4.44
CA VAL A 182 9.16 1.97 3.00
C VAL A 182 10.10 3.07 2.51
N ILE A 183 10.19 4.17 3.24
CA ILE A 183 11.04 5.32 2.89
C ILE A 183 12.51 4.91 2.87
N GLU A 184 12.98 4.18 3.86
CA GLU A 184 14.33 3.63 3.92
C GLU A 184 14.60 2.68 2.74
N GLY A 185 13.63 1.82 2.42
CA GLY A 185 13.70 0.91 1.27
C GLY A 185 13.84 1.63 -0.06
N LYS A 186 13.10 2.72 -0.26
CA LYS A 186 13.21 3.57 -1.45
C LYS A 186 14.57 4.23 -1.58
N GLN A 187 15.15 4.70 -0.48
CA GLN A 187 16.49 5.27 -0.46
C GLN A 187 17.54 4.22 -0.82
N GLY A 188 17.41 3.01 -0.31
CA GLY A 188 18.28 1.88 -0.63
C GLY A 188 18.19 1.47 -2.10
N GLU A 189 16.99 1.44 -2.69
CA GLU A 189 16.77 1.19 -4.12
C GLU A 189 17.50 2.23 -4.99
N GLN A 190 17.36 3.51 -4.68
CA GLN A 190 18.02 4.61 -5.41
C GLN A 190 19.55 4.50 -5.36
N ILE A 191 20.11 4.12 -4.24
CA ILE A 191 21.56 3.92 -4.08
C ILE A 191 22.03 2.75 -4.94
N THR A 192 21.30 1.64 -4.96
CA THR A 192 21.60 0.45 -5.77
C THR A 192 21.57 0.78 -7.26
N ASP A 193 20.51 1.44 -7.74
CA ASP A 193 20.36 1.86 -9.13
C ASP A 193 21.49 2.81 -9.55
N SER A 194 21.88 3.74 -8.69
CA SER A 194 23.00 4.67 -8.95
C SER A 194 24.33 3.94 -9.05
N SER A 195 24.56 2.90 -8.25
CA SER A 195 25.77 2.08 -8.29
C SER A 195 25.82 1.25 -9.56
N GLU A 196 24.73 0.59 -9.95
CA GLU A 196 24.63 -0.19 -11.19
C GLU A 196 24.85 0.68 -12.42
N ASN A 197 24.29 1.88 -12.47
CA ASN A 197 24.50 2.83 -13.56
C ASN A 197 25.98 3.30 -13.63
N LYS A 198 26.62 3.49 -12.49
CA LYS A 198 28.03 3.88 -12.43
C LYS A 198 28.93 2.78 -12.98
N ASP A 199 28.72 1.54 -12.56
CA ASP A 199 29.47 0.37 -13.01
C ASP A 199 29.29 0.14 -14.51
N ALA A 200 28.07 0.36 -15.05
CA ALA A 200 27.80 0.24 -16.47
C ALA A 200 28.51 1.34 -17.30
N VAL A 201 28.57 2.57 -16.78
CA VAL A 201 29.29 3.68 -17.44
C VAL A 201 30.79 3.43 -17.42
N ASP A 202 31.33 3.01 -16.28
CA ASP A 202 32.77 2.70 -16.14
C ASP A 202 33.17 1.54 -17.06
N ALA A 203 32.33 0.51 -17.21
CA ALA A 203 32.59 -0.60 -18.14
C ALA A 203 32.56 -0.14 -19.61
N ALA A 204 31.61 0.72 -19.98
CA ALA A 204 31.51 1.27 -21.33
C ALA A 204 32.71 2.18 -21.70
N GLU A 205 33.22 2.95 -20.74
CA GLU A 205 34.43 3.78 -20.93
C GLU A 205 35.68 2.92 -21.05
N ALA A 206 35.80 1.83 -20.30
CA ALA A 206 36.90 0.90 -20.38
C ALA A 206 36.97 0.16 -21.73
N GLU A 207 35.85 -0.17 -22.33
CA GLU A 207 35.76 -0.78 -23.67
C GLU A 207 36.25 0.18 -24.77
N LYS A 208 35.91 1.47 -24.68
CA LYS A 208 36.36 2.50 -25.66
C LYS A 208 37.84 2.75 -25.64
N VAL A 209 38.50 2.58 -24.50
CA VAL A 209 39.98 2.76 -24.37
C VAL A 209 40.75 1.60 -25.01
N ASN A 210 40.15 0.42 -25.13
CA ASN A 210 40.77 -0.76 -25.73
C ASN A 210 40.65 -0.85 -27.26
N GLU A 211 39.86 0.03 -27.90
CA GLU A 211 39.68 0.08 -29.36
C GLU A 211 40.59 1.10 -30.09
N ASP A 212 41.37 1.92 -29.35
CA ASP A 212 42.39 2.84 -29.87
C ASP A 212 43.81 2.26 -29.65
#